data_e1a04bc8e9174995896c55cefaa9e3a1
#
_entry.id   e1a04bc8e9174995896c55cefaa9e3a1
#
_cell.length_a   1.000
_cell.length_b   1.000
_cell.length_c   1.000
_cell.angle_alpha   90.00
_cell.angle_beta   90.00
_cell.angle_gamma   90.00
#
_symmetry.space_group_name_H-M   'P 1'
#
loop_
_entity.id
_entity.type
_entity.pdbx_description
1 polymer ?
#
loop_
_entity_poly.entity_id
_entity_poly.type
_entity_poly.pdbx_seq_one_letter_code
_entity_poly.pdbx_strand_id
1 'polypeptide(L)'
;MKRKIFLIAVLLMGLILAGCKSGGQEQAKIIGEINGDKISQAEFDQHLKILKITYEQQVFGGTGKLDESKDKETIKRLEEQTFKEMVLQKILWQQAKEQNIKVSDSEVDKIMKQQDYKTFLAESGLEEKYFRQELKTQILYWKLHDKITAKTTVSDEEAQAYYKENTSKYNEEGGIQISHILVDTEKEARDILAKLNNGADFAEMAQQYSNCPSKNQGGDLGLVNEGSNFVPEFQEAALKLQPGELTKESVKTEHGYHIIKAGEKKEAKSKSFDEAKNSVIADLKSEKKDKAFDQYLNNLYEKAEIKDLRK
;
A
#
# COMPACT_ATOMS: atom_id res chain seq x y z
N MET A 1 6.41 -16.83 -6.19
CA MET A 1 5.58 -15.60 -6.19
C MET A 1 6.01 -14.75 -5.01
N LYS A 2 6.64 -13.60 -5.25
CA LYS A 2 7.03 -12.65 -4.19
C LYS A 2 5.74 -11.97 -3.74
N ARG A 3 5.20 -12.34 -2.56
CA ARG A 3 4.15 -11.58 -1.89
C ARG A 3 4.70 -10.17 -1.68
N LYS A 4 4.22 -9.21 -2.44
CA LYS A 4 4.42 -7.80 -2.13
C LYS A 4 3.73 -7.60 -0.78
N ILE A 5 4.52 -7.41 0.25
CA ILE A 5 4.04 -6.97 1.55
C ILE A 5 3.59 -5.53 1.32
N PHE A 6 2.31 -5.38 0.95
CA PHE A 6 1.66 -4.09 1.07
C PHE A 6 1.68 -3.77 2.57
N LEU A 7 2.43 -2.75 2.93
CA LEU A 7 2.31 -2.08 4.21
C LEU A 7 0.93 -1.43 4.27
N ILE A 8 -0.11 -2.26 4.49
CA ILE A 8 -1.30 -1.76 5.15
C ILE A 8 -0.81 -1.51 6.57
N ALA A 9 -0.75 -0.25 6.96
CA ALA A 9 -0.43 0.18 8.30
C ALA A 9 -1.56 -0.26 9.25
N VAL A 10 -1.62 -1.55 9.55
CA VAL A 10 -2.33 -2.08 10.71
C VAL A 10 -1.26 -2.36 11.74
N LEU A 11 -1.04 -1.37 12.55
CA LEU A 11 -0.08 -1.36 13.63
C LEU A 11 -0.70 -1.92 14.90
N LEU A 12 -0.02 -2.85 15.53
CA LEU A 12 -0.56 -3.56 16.69
C LEU A 12 0.51 -3.96 17.74
N MET A 13 0.29 -3.69 19.02
CA MET A 13 1.23 -3.78 20.13
C MET A 13 0.88 -4.81 21.25
N GLY A 14 1.79 -5.38 21.92
CA GLY A 14 1.57 -6.38 22.95
C GLY A 14 2.46 -6.34 24.21
N LEU A 15 2.20 -7.17 25.16
CA LEU A 15 2.59 -7.11 26.56
C LEU A 15 3.92 -7.80 26.93
N ILE A 16 4.59 -7.23 27.91
CA ILE A 16 5.76 -7.78 28.60
C ILE A 16 5.36 -8.35 29.93
N LEU A 17 5.80 -9.58 30.22
CA LEU A 17 5.93 -10.08 31.59
C LEU A 17 7.30 -9.64 32.13
N ALA A 18 7.25 -8.79 33.14
CA ALA A 18 8.43 -8.20 33.76
C ALA A 18 9.08 -9.17 34.75
N GLY A 19 10.40 -9.33 34.63
CA GLY A 19 11.27 -9.75 35.72
C GLY A 19 11.62 -8.53 36.58
N CYS A 20 11.40 -8.62 37.88
CA CYS A 20 11.63 -7.57 38.89
C CYS A 20 13.08 -7.09 38.92
N LYS A 21 13.30 -5.77 38.93
CA LYS A 21 14.36 -5.11 39.68
C LYS A 21 13.83 -3.79 40.27
N SER A 22 13.99 -3.67 41.58
CA SER A 22 13.55 -2.58 42.42
C SER A 22 14.21 -1.25 42.09
N GLY A 23 13.41 -0.27 41.75
CA GLY A 23 13.70 1.16 41.70
C GLY A 23 12.35 1.83 41.50
N GLY A 24 11.99 2.80 42.33
CA GLY A 24 10.67 3.39 42.54
C GLY A 24 9.71 3.31 41.36
N GLN A 25 8.72 2.46 41.42
CA GLN A 25 7.67 2.31 40.41
C GLN A 25 6.63 3.41 40.59
N GLU A 26 6.65 4.43 39.74
CA GLU A 26 5.41 5.07 39.34
C GLU A 26 4.48 3.97 38.79
N GLN A 27 3.34 3.74 39.44
CA GLN A 27 2.35 2.79 38.93
C GLN A 27 1.97 3.22 37.52
N ALA A 28 2.27 2.37 36.54
CA ALA A 28 1.93 2.65 35.14
C ALA A 28 0.44 3.01 35.05
N LYS A 29 0.14 4.21 34.57
CA LYS A 29 -1.25 4.67 34.39
C LYS A 29 -1.96 3.74 33.41
N ILE A 30 -2.99 3.04 33.86
CA ILE A 30 -3.82 2.17 33.04
C ILE A 30 -4.95 2.99 32.43
N ILE A 31 -5.12 2.88 31.12
CA ILE A 31 -6.10 3.63 30.33
C ILE A 31 -7.18 2.75 29.70
N GLY A 32 -7.06 1.44 29.82
CA GLY A 32 -8.05 0.49 29.34
C GLY A 32 -7.79 -0.92 29.84
N GLU A 33 -8.80 -1.77 29.72
CA GLU A 33 -8.75 -3.20 30.05
C GLU A 33 -9.62 -3.98 29.08
N ILE A 34 -9.09 -5.08 28.54
CA ILE A 34 -9.74 -5.92 27.54
C ILE A 34 -9.71 -7.36 28.04
N ASN A 35 -10.85 -7.91 28.44
CA ASN A 35 -10.94 -9.26 29.02
C ASN A 35 -9.91 -9.49 30.15
N GLY A 36 -9.63 -8.47 30.97
CA GLY A 36 -8.63 -8.49 32.03
C GLY A 36 -7.22 -8.07 31.64
N ASP A 37 -6.86 -8.01 30.37
CA ASP A 37 -5.56 -7.52 29.89
C ASP A 37 -5.54 -5.99 29.87
N LYS A 38 -4.56 -5.40 30.54
CA LYS A 38 -4.46 -3.94 30.72
C LYS A 38 -3.78 -3.27 29.53
N ILE A 39 -4.19 -2.03 29.25
CA ILE A 39 -3.54 -1.10 28.33
C ILE A 39 -2.95 0.04 29.17
N SER A 40 -1.64 0.24 29.10
CA SER A 40 -0.97 1.36 29.76
C SER A 40 -0.93 2.61 28.89
N GLN A 41 -0.83 3.79 29.54
CA GLN A 41 -0.65 5.06 28.84
C GLN A 41 0.61 5.04 27.95
N ALA A 42 1.71 4.45 28.42
CA ALA A 42 2.96 4.39 27.68
C ALA A 42 2.82 3.57 26.37
N GLU A 43 2.12 2.42 26.42
CA GLU A 43 1.81 1.64 25.19
C GLU A 43 0.97 2.48 24.24
N PHE A 44 -0.06 3.14 24.74
CA PHE A 44 -0.94 3.99 23.93
C PHE A 44 -0.17 5.14 23.24
N ASP A 45 0.69 5.85 23.99
CA ASP A 45 1.43 6.98 23.45
C ASP A 45 2.37 6.56 22.32
N GLN A 46 3.03 5.40 22.43
CA GLN A 46 3.87 4.86 21.38
C GLN A 46 3.07 4.47 20.13
N HIS A 47 1.91 3.84 20.32
CA HIS A 47 1.03 3.46 19.22
C HIS A 47 0.46 4.71 18.51
N LEU A 48 -0.05 5.68 19.28
CA LEU A 48 -0.51 6.97 18.73
C LEU A 48 0.58 7.68 17.93
N LYS A 49 1.82 7.64 18.40
CA LYS A 49 2.96 8.23 17.69
C LYS A 49 3.14 7.60 16.31
N ILE A 50 3.01 6.29 16.20
CA ILE A 50 3.11 5.58 14.92
C ILE A 50 1.98 6.00 13.98
N LEU A 51 0.74 6.07 14.49
CA LEU A 51 -0.39 6.53 13.68
C LEU A 51 -0.22 7.98 13.20
N LYS A 52 0.27 8.87 14.08
CA LYS A 52 0.58 10.26 13.70
C LYS A 52 1.61 10.30 12.56
N ILE A 53 2.73 9.58 12.68
CA ILE A 53 3.76 9.51 11.63
C ILE A 53 3.19 8.98 10.31
N THR A 54 2.41 7.91 10.36
CA THR A 54 1.78 7.33 9.17
C THR A 54 0.83 8.32 8.50
N TYR A 55 0.00 9.00 9.28
CA TYR A 55 -0.91 10.03 8.80
C TYR A 55 -0.15 11.21 8.15
N GLU A 56 0.91 11.70 8.81
CA GLU A 56 1.75 12.79 8.32
C GLU A 56 2.43 12.43 6.99
N GLN A 57 2.94 11.22 6.87
CA GLN A 57 3.51 10.74 5.61
C GLN A 57 2.47 10.67 4.48
N GLN A 58 1.28 10.18 4.81
CA GLN A 58 0.21 9.98 3.82
C GLN A 58 -0.41 11.29 3.34
N VAL A 59 -0.61 12.25 4.26
CA VAL A 59 -1.31 13.52 3.96
C VAL A 59 -0.34 14.61 3.51
N PHE A 60 0.87 14.65 4.08
CA PHE A 60 1.83 15.73 3.82
C PHE A 60 3.05 15.27 3.02
N GLY A 61 3.11 14.01 2.59
CA GLY A 61 4.24 13.49 1.82
C GLY A 61 5.58 13.53 2.59
N GLY A 62 5.52 13.53 3.93
CA GLY A 62 6.70 13.59 4.80
C GLY A 62 7.30 15.00 4.99
N THR A 63 6.71 16.05 4.41
CA THR A 63 7.22 17.43 4.53
C THR A 63 6.52 18.27 5.61
N GLY A 64 5.37 17.80 6.13
CA GLY A 64 4.57 18.46 7.17
C GLY A 64 4.39 17.61 8.39
N LYS A 65 3.95 18.24 9.48
CA LYS A 65 3.59 17.60 10.76
C LYS A 65 2.26 18.11 11.25
N LEU A 66 1.56 17.30 12.05
CA LEU A 66 0.37 17.72 12.78
C LEU A 66 0.72 18.79 13.81
N ASP A 67 -0.07 19.88 13.80
CA ASP A 67 -0.01 20.96 14.80
C ASP A 67 -1.04 20.68 15.89
N GLU A 68 -0.59 20.41 17.11
CA GLU A 68 -1.47 20.05 18.23
C GLU A 68 -2.50 21.15 18.58
N SER A 69 -2.24 22.40 18.20
CA SER A 69 -3.16 23.50 18.44
C SER A 69 -4.25 23.65 17.36
N LYS A 70 -3.92 23.31 16.11
CA LYS A 70 -4.79 23.49 14.93
C LYS A 70 -5.52 22.21 14.53
N ASP A 71 -4.85 21.05 14.69
CA ASP A 71 -5.34 19.77 14.20
C ASP A 71 -6.04 18.91 15.29
N LYS A 72 -6.64 19.55 16.29
CA LYS A 72 -7.24 18.89 17.47
C LYS A 72 -8.24 17.79 17.12
N GLU A 73 -9.10 18.03 16.14
CA GLU A 73 -10.10 17.03 15.71
C GLU A 73 -9.44 15.81 15.04
N THR A 74 -8.39 16.04 14.25
CA THR A 74 -7.62 14.96 13.63
C THR A 74 -6.89 14.15 14.69
N ILE A 75 -6.23 14.82 15.64
CA ILE A 75 -5.53 14.16 16.75
C ILE A 75 -6.50 13.33 17.59
N LYS A 76 -7.65 13.89 17.96
CA LYS A 76 -8.70 13.15 18.70
C LYS A 76 -9.16 11.90 17.93
N ARG A 77 -9.36 12.01 16.62
CA ARG A 77 -9.71 10.86 15.79
C ARG A 77 -8.61 9.80 15.77
N LEU A 78 -7.34 10.21 15.72
CA LEU A 78 -6.21 9.29 15.81
C LEU A 78 -6.13 8.61 17.20
N GLU A 79 -6.43 9.33 18.27
CA GLU A 79 -6.51 8.76 19.62
C GLU A 79 -7.62 7.71 19.76
N GLU A 80 -8.81 7.97 19.19
CA GLU A 80 -9.90 6.99 19.16
C GLU A 80 -9.53 5.76 18.31
N GLN A 81 -8.91 5.98 17.17
CA GLN A 81 -8.41 4.90 16.32
C GLN A 81 -7.35 4.08 17.04
N THR A 82 -6.37 4.73 17.68
CA THR A 82 -5.34 4.09 18.50
C THR A 82 -5.94 3.14 19.52
N PHE A 83 -6.93 3.61 20.28
CA PHE A 83 -7.56 2.77 21.30
C PHE A 83 -8.27 1.55 20.69
N LYS A 84 -9.01 1.73 19.59
CA LYS A 84 -9.68 0.63 18.88
C LYS A 84 -8.68 -0.41 18.34
N GLU A 85 -7.58 0.06 17.81
CA GLU A 85 -6.53 -0.82 17.32
C GLU A 85 -5.88 -1.60 18.47
N MET A 86 -5.63 -0.98 19.61
CA MET A 86 -5.10 -1.66 20.79
C MET A 86 -6.07 -2.67 21.39
N VAL A 87 -7.39 -2.40 21.36
CA VAL A 87 -8.41 -3.38 21.72
C VAL A 87 -8.31 -4.62 20.85
N LEU A 88 -8.29 -4.43 19.53
CA LEU A 88 -8.16 -5.55 18.58
C LEU A 88 -6.87 -6.35 18.80
N GLN A 89 -5.79 -5.66 19.14
CA GLN A 89 -4.53 -6.31 19.51
C GLN A 89 -4.63 -7.25 20.66
N LYS A 90 -5.14 -6.75 21.79
CA LYS A 90 -5.27 -7.59 22.98
C LYS A 90 -6.10 -8.83 22.63
N ILE A 91 -7.19 -8.66 21.88
CA ILE A 91 -8.02 -9.77 21.38
C ILE A 91 -7.20 -10.77 20.54
N LEU A 92 -6.40 -10.26 19.58
CA LEU A 92 -5.55 -11.10 18.73
C LEU A 92 -4.55 -11.92 19.55
N TRP A 93 -3.88 -11.28 20.53
CA TRP A 93 -2.91 -11.98 21.39
C TRP A 93 -3.58 -13.02 22.28
N GLN A 94 -4.78 -12.75 22.79
CA GLN A 94 -5.59 -13.72 23.54
C GLN A 94 -5.93 -14.92 22.66
N GLN A 95 -6.41 -14.67 21.44
CA GLN A 95 -6.72 -15.74 20.50
C GLN A 95 -5.48 -16.53 20.05
N ALA A 96 -4.34 -15.87 19.89
CA ALA A 96 -3.10 -16.57 19.63
C ALA A 96 -2.72 -17.56 20.73
N LYS A 97 -2.87 -17.14 21.98
CA LYS A 97 -2.65 -17.99 23.15
C LYS A 97 -3.60 -19.19 23.16
N GLU A 98 -4.89 -18.97 22.96
CA GLU A 98 -5.90 -20.01 22.86
C GLU A 98 -5.63 -20.99 21.70
N GLN A 99 -5.23 -20.45 20.56
CA GLN A 99 -4.94 -21.21 19.35
C GLN A 99 -3.51 -21.80 19.32
N ASN A 100 -2.72 -21.60 20.39
CA ASN A 100 -1.33 -22.05 20.51
C ASN A 100 -0.43 -21.55 19.35
N ILE A 101 -0.66 -20.31 18.91
CA ILE A 101 0.14 -19.62 17.86
C ILE A 101 1.25 -18.84 18.54
N LYS A 102 2.47 -19.05 18.08
CA LYS A 102 3.66 -18.34 18.59
C LYS A 102 4.33 -17.56 17.46
N VAL A 103 4.93 -16.43 17.83
CA VAL A 103 5.81 -15.63 16.96
C VAL A 103 7.18 -15.58 17.62
N SER A 104 8.20 -16.00 16.89
CA SER A 104 9.58 -16.00 17.37
C SER A 104 10.29 -14.69 17.07
N ASP A 105 11.32 -14.35 17.88
CA ASP A 105 12.16 -13.20 17.59
C ASP A 105 12.91 -13.32 16.26
N SER A 106 13.24 -14.55 15.85
CA SER A 106 13.87 -14.83 14.55
C SER A 106 13.00 -14.42 13.36
N GLU A 107 11.68 -14.51 13.47
CA GLU A 107 10.75 -14.05 12.41
C GLU A 107 10.75 -12.53 12.32
N VAL A 108 10.78 -11.84 13.45
CA VAL A 108 10.92 -10.37 13.53
C VAL A 108 12.26 -9.94 12.95
N ASP A 109 13.35 -10.59 13.33
CA ASP A 109 14.70 -10.26 12.86
C ASP A 109 14.84 -10.38 11.34
N LYS A 110 14.13 -11.34 10.71
CA LYS A 110 14.10 -11.44 9.24
C LYS A 110 13.49 -10.20 8.60
N ILE A 111 12.41 -9.66 9.15
CA ILE A 111 11.77 -8.45 8.64
C ILE A 111 12.69 -7.24 8.89
N MET A 112 13.23 -7.12 10.09
CA MET A 112 14.15 -6.03 10.47
C MET A 112 15.39 -5.96 9.57
N LYS A 113 15.86 -7.10 9.05
CA LYS A 113 17.01 -7.17 8.12
C LYS A 113 16.67 -6.87 6.67
N GLN A 114 15.42 -7.00 6.26
CA GLN A 114 14.99 -6.78 4.86
C GLN A 114 14.84 -5.30 4.50
N GLN A 115 14.68 -4.44 5.51
CA GLN A 115 14.54 -3.00 5.35
C GLN A 115 15.43 -2.31 6.39
N ASP A 116 15.99 -1.15 6.07
CA ASP A 116 16.76 -0.37 7.02
C ASP A 116 15.84 0.40 7.98
N TYR A 117 15.33 -0.32 8.99
CA TYR A 117 14.51 0.29 10.03
C TYR A 117 15.31 1.14 11.05
N LYS A 118 16.64 1.10 11.02
CA LYS A 118 17.45 1.85 11.98
C LYS A 118 17.30 3.35 11.78
N THR A 119 17.37 3.80 10.53
CA THR A 119 17.16 5.21 10.19
C THR A 119 15.75 5.64 10.57
N PHE A 120 14.74 4.86 10.22
CA PHE A 120 13.35 5.13 10.58
C PHE A 120 13.15 5.25 12.10
N LEU A 121 13.69 4.32 12.89
CA LEU A 121 13.58 4.35 14.35
C LEU A 121 14.30 5.58 14.96
N ALA A 122 15.47 5.94 14.42
CA ALA A 122 16.20 7.11 14.86
C ALA A 122 15.46 8.43 14.57
N GLU A 123 14.89 8.55 13.38
CA GLU A 123 14.15 9.75 12.95
C GLU A 123 12.77 9.87 13.63
N SER A 124 12.08 8.75 13.77
CA SER A 124 10.75 8.71 14.41
C SER A 124 10.83 8.85 15.93
N GLY A 125 11.95 8.53 16.56
CA GLY A 125 12.11 8.44 18.01
C GLY A 125 11.19 7.41 18.66
N LEU A 126 10.82 6.35 17.90
CA LEU A 126 10.13 5.17 18.41
C LEU A 126 11.14 4.26 19.15
N GLU A 127 10.70 3.68 20.27
CA GLU A 127 11.52 2.69 20.94
C GLU A 127 11.48 1.36 20.18
N GLU A 128 12.65 0.80 19.86
CA GLU A 128 12.76 -0.45 19.09
C GLU A 128 11.92 -1.60 19.67
N LYS A 129 11.84 -1.69 21.03
CA LYS A 129 11.06 -2.74 21.69
C LYS A 129 9.56 -2.71 21.27
N TYR A 130 8.99 -1.50 21.15
CA TYR A 130 7.61 -1.33 20.71
C TYR A 130 7.46 -1.64 19.24
N PHE A 131 8.36 -1.16 18.39
CA PHE A 131 8.33 -1.46 16.97
C PHE A 131 8.46 -2.96 16.70
N ARG A 132 9.35 -3.66 17.39
CA ARG A 132 9.47 -5.13 17.30
C ARG A 132 8.19 -5.84 17.72
N GLN A 133 7.50 -5.32 18.71
CA GLN A 133 6.24 -5.88 19.15
C GLN A 133 5.14 -5.70 18.09
N GLU A 134 5.14 -4.57 17.40
CA GLU A 134 4.26 -4.33 16.26
C GLU A 134 4.47 -5.38 15.17
N LEU A 135 5.72 -5.61 14.79
CA LEU A 135 6.05 -6.65 13.82
C LEU A 135 5.60 -8.04 14.29
N LYS A 136 5.74 -8.34 15.59
CA LYS A 136 5.21 -9.60 16.15
C LYS A 136 3.71 -9.72 15.95
N THR A 137 2.97 -8.66 16.21
CA THR A 137 1.52 -8.70 16.04
C THR A 137 1.10 -8.77 14.57
N GLN A 138 1.81 -8.12 13.67
CA GLN A 138 1.57 -8.26 12.25
C GLN A 138 1.78 -9.71 11.78
N ILE A 139 2.87 -10.35 12.23
CA ILE A 139 3.13 -11.78 11.96
C ILE A 139 2.02 -12.64 12.55
N LEU A 140 1.60 -12.34 13.77
CA LEU A 140 0.53 -13.05 14.47
C LEU A 140 -0.79 -12.96 13.73
N TYR A 141 -1.17 -11.77 13.27
CA TYR A 141 -2.37 -11.54 12.47
C TYR A 141 -2.40 -12.49 11.27
N TRP A 142 -1.33 -12.56 10.49
CA TRP A 142 -1.27 -13.44 9.33
C TRP A 142 -1.28 -14.92 9.68
N LYS A 143 -0.61 -15.33 10.75
CA LYS A 143 -0.66 -16.72 11.22
C LYS A 143 -2.07 -17.12 11.66
N LEU A 144 -2.75 -16.22 12.37
CA LEU A 144 -4.12 -16.46 12.81
C LEU A 144 -5.09 -16.48 11.61
N HIS A 145 -4.96 -15.51 10.70
CA HIS A 145 -5.70 -15.47 9.45
C HIS A 145 -5.58 -16.79 8.67
N ASP A 146 -4.35 -17.23 8.39
CA ASP A 146 -4.10 -18.46 7.66
C ASP A 146 -4.68 -19.70 8.38
N LYS A 147 -4.61 -19.74 9.71
CA LYS A 147 -5.16 -20.84 10.50
C LYS A 147 -6.68 -20.88 10.48
N ILE A 148 -7.33 -19.74 10.73
CA ILE A 148 -8.80 -19.64 10.77
C ILE A 148 -9.40 -19.91 9.38
N THR A 149 -8.75 -19.43 8.32
CA THR A 149 -9.23 -19.56 6.95
C THR A 149 -8.68 -20.78 6.19
N ALA A 150 -7.97 -21.67 6.86
CA ALA A 150 -7.30 -22.83 6.23
C ALA A 150 -8.25 -23.72 5.41
N LYS A 151 -9.51 -23.80 5.82
CA LYS A 151 -10.55 -24.65 5.18
C LYS A 151 -11.35 -23.93 4.11
N THR A 152 -11.03 -22.67 3.80
CA THR A 152 -11.75 -21.91 2.77
C THR A 152 -11.49 -22.52 1.39
N THR A 153 -12.57 -22.90 0.72
CA THR A 153 -12.57 -23.44 -0.64
C THR A 153 -13.37 -22.55 -1.57
N VAL A 154 -13.15 -22.74 -2.87
CA VAL A 154 -13.91 -22.10 -3.95
C VAL A 154 -14.37 -23.24 -4.87
N SER A 155 -15.67 -23.32 -5.15
CA SER A 155 -16.20 -24.25 -6.16
C SER A 155 -16.08 -23.66 -7.56
N ASP A 156 -16.21 -24.51 -8.58
CA ASP A 156 -16.19 -24.07 -9.98
C ASP A 156 -17.38 -23.15 -10.30
N GLU A 157 -18.55 -23.40 -9.71
CA GLU A 157 -19.75 -22.57 -9.86
C GLU A 157 -19.54 -21.18 -9.26
N GLU A 158 -18.97 -21.09 -8.05
CA GLU A 158 -18.61 -19.83 -7.41
C GLU A 158 -17.58 -19.05 -8.25
N ALA A 159 -16.58 -19.73 -8.77
CA ALA A 159 -15.55 -19.11 -9.61
C ALA A 159 -16.15 -18.58 -10.93
N GLN A 160 -17.07 -19.32 -11.57
CA GLN A 160 -17.76 -18.87 -12.78
C GLN A 160 -18.65 -17.66 -12.52
N ALA A 161 -19.39 -17.65 -11.41
CA ALA A 161 -20.22 -16.50 -11.02
C ALA A 161 -19.37 -15.26 -10.79
N TYR A 162 -18.30 -15.39 -10.02
CA TYR A 162 -17.34 -14.31 -9.75
C TYR A 162 -16.69 -13.77 -11.02
N TYR A 163 -16.28 -14.63 -11.94
CA TYR A 163 -15.73 -14.22 -13.24
C TYR A 163 -16.73 -13.39 -14.04
N LYS A 164 -18.01 -13.79 -14.11
CA LYS A 164 -19.05 -13.06 -14.84
C LYS A 164 -19.24 -11.63 -14.30
N GLU A 165 -19.16 -11.47 -12.97
CA GLU A 165 -19.30 -10.18 -12.31
C GLU A 165 -18.04 -9.31 -12.44
N ASN A 166 -16.87 -9.94 -12.67
CA ASN A 166 -15.56 -9.29 -12.67
C ASN A 166 -14.77 -9.50 -13.97
N THR A 167 -15.44 -9.73 -15.11
CA THR A 167 -14.80 -10.10 -16.39
C THR A 167 -13.71 -9.11 -16.82
N SER A 168 -13.96 -7.81 -16.67
CA SER A 168 -13.01 -6.75 -17.03
C SER A 168 -11.67 -6.86 -16.29
N LYS A 169 -11.69 -7.36 -15.05
CA LYS A 169 -10.49 -7.54 -14.22
C LYS A 169 -9.49 -8.55 -14.80
N TYR A 170 -9.97 -9.46 -15.64
CA TYR A 170 -9.19 -10.56 -16.23
C TYR A 170 -8.84 -10.33 -17.70
N ASN A 171 -9.33 -9.28 -18.30
CA ASN A 171 -9.01 -8.94 -19.68
C ASN A 171 -7.58 -8.39 -19.78
N GLU A 172 -6.95 -8.61 -20.93
CA GLU A 172 -5.73 -7.92 -21.30
C GLU A 172 -6.10 -6.55 -21.87
N GLU A 173 -5.57 -5.51 -21.28
CA GLU A 173 -5.84 -4.16 -21.78
C GLU A 173 -5.16 -3.97 -23.13
N GLY A 174 -5.95 -3.43 -24.08
CA GLY A 174 -5.43 -2.94 -25.33
C GLY A 174 -4.91 -1.50 -25.19
N GLY A 175 -4.26 -1.03 -26.22
CA GLY A 175 -3.74 0.32 -26.28
C GLY A 175 -2.58 0.44 -27.26
N ILE A 176 -2.03 1.62 -27.31
CA ILE A 176 -0.83 1.93 -28.12
C ILE A 176 0.33 2.13 -27.16
N GLN A 177 1.45 1.45 -27.41
CA GLN A 177 2.69 1.71 -26.68
C GLN A 177 3.13 3.13 -26.97
N ILE A 178 3.29 3.95 -25.96
CA ILE A 178 3.63 5.37 -26.12
C ILE A 178 4.96 5.65 -25.42
N SER A 179 5.82 6.38 -26.13
CA SER A 179 6.99 7.03 -25.56
C SER A 179 6.91 8.52 -25.78
N HIS A 180 7.45 9.31 -24.84
CA HIS A 180 7.46 10.75 -24.97
C HIS A 180 8.77 11.42 -24.54
N ILE A 181 8.99 12.64 -25.04
CA ILE A 181 10.01 13.58 -24.59
C ILE A 181 9.31 14.84 -24.14
N LEU A 182 9.53 15.26 -22.90
CA LEU A 182 8.98 16.50 -22.32
C LEU A 182 10.08 17.54 -22.19
N VAL A 183 9.83 18.74 -22.70
CA VAL A 183 10.74 19.88 -22.56
C VAL A 183 9.95 21.16 -22.20
N ASP A 184 10.68 22.17 -21.73
CA ASP A 184 10.03 23.39 -21.19
C ASP A 184 9.59 24.35 -22.31
N THR A 185 10.28 24.34 -23.46
CA THR A 185 10.04 25.32 -24.54
C THR A 185 9.70 24.67 -25.87
N GLU A 186 8.84 25.32 -26.63
CA GLU A 186 8.48 24.91 -27.98
C GLU A 186 9.69 24.89 -28.94
N LYS A 187 10.66 25.76 -28.72
CA LYS A 187 11.89 25.81 -29.51
C LYS A 187 12.70 24.52 -29.31
N GLU A 188 12.91 24.08 -28.07
CA GLU A 188 13.60 22.83 -27.77
C GLU A 188 12.87 21.64 -28.39
N ALA A 189 11.54 21.59 -28.28
CA ALA A 189 10.74 20.54 -28.89
C ALA A 189 10.93 20.48 -30.41
N ARG A 190 10.93 21.64 -31.09
CA ARG A 190 11.18 21.71 -32.54
C ARG A 190 12.59 21.25 -32.93
N ASP A 191 13.59 21.67 -32.16
CA ASP A 191 14.98 21.27 -32.40
C ASP A 191 15.17 19.75 -32.26
N ILE A 192 14.50 19.13 -31.26
CA ILE A 192 14.49 17.67 -31.04
C ILE A 192 13.73 16.96 -32.16
N LEU A 193 12.53 17.46 -32.52
CA LEU A 193 11.76 16.90 -33.66
C LEU A 193 12.56 16.90 -34.94
N ALA A 194 13.31 17.98 -35.25
CA ALA A 194 14.17 18.03 -36.41
C ALA A 194 15.27 16.94 -36.39
N LYS A 195 15.87 16.68 -35.22
CA LYS A 195 16.86 15.59 -35.06
C LYS A 195 16.22 14.22 -35.24
N LEU A 196 15.06 13.98 -34.65
CA LEU A 196 14.34 12.71 -34.78
C LEU A 196 13.93 12.44 -36.24
N ASN A 197 13.45 13.45 -36.95
CA ASN A 197 13.12 13.36 -38.37
C ASN A 197 14.34 13.11 -39.25
N ASN A 198 15.55 13.47 -38.79
CA ASN A 198 16.82 13.16 -39.42
C ASN A 198 17.42 11.83 -38.95
N GLY A 199 16.66 10.98 -38.23
CA GLY A 199 17.06 9.62 -37.90
C GLY A 199 17.75 9.46 -36.54
N ALA A 200 17.69 10.47 -35.65
CA ALA A 200 18.20 10.31 -34.30
C ALA A 200 17.35 9.26 -33.55
N ASP A 201 17.97 8.52 -32.62
CA ASP A 201 17.27 7.54 -31.81
C ASP A 201 16.37 8.25 -30.76
N PHE A 202 15.12 7.81 -30.66
CA PHE A 202 14.14 8.43 -29.76
C PHE A 202 14.51 8.24 -28.29
N ALA A 203 14.97 7.03 -27.93
CA ALA A 203 15.29 6.72 -26.54
C ALA A 203 16.53 7.51 -26.06
N GLU A 204 17.53 7.66 -26.92
CA GLU A 204 18.70 8.51 -26.65
C GLU A 204 18.31 9.98 -26.49
N MET A 205 17.43 10.48 -27.37
CA MET A 205 16.90 11.85 -27.27
C MET A 205 16.09 12.06 -25.98
N ALA A 206 15.27 11.06 -25.58
CA ALA A 206 14.54 11.11 -24.34
C ALA A 206 15.48 11.15 -23.12
N GLN A 207 16.49 10.30 -23.09
CA GLN A 207 17.48 10.27 -21.99
C GLN A 207 18.24 11.60 -21.86
N GLN A 208 18.58 12.20 -22.99
CA GLN A 208 19.40 13.41 -23.02
C GLN A 208 18.60 14.68 -22.73
N TYR A 209 17.39 14.79 -23.22
CA TYR A 209 16.66 16.06 -23.24
C TYR A 209 15.37 16.08 -22.43
N SER A 210 14.78 14.92 -22.12
CA SER A 210 13.48 14.91 -21.44
C SER A 210 13.58 15.31 -19.96
N ASN A 211 12.64 16.14 -19.54
CA ASN A 211 12.43 16.51 -18.13
C ASN A 211 11.58 15.47 -17.36
N CYS A 212 10.93 14.54 -18.08
CA CYS A 212 10.13 13.49 -17.45
C CYS A 212 11.01 12.37 -16.85
N PRO A 213 10.66 11.81 -15.68
CA PRO A 213 11.36 10.65 -15.11
C PRO A 213 11.43 9.43 -16.01
N SER A 214 10.48 9.26 -16.95
CA SER A 214 10.48 8.20 -17.95
C SER A 214 11.71 8.21 -18.88
N LYS A 215 12.46 9.32 -18.92
CA LYS A 215 13.71 9.43 -19.69
C LYS A 215 14.68 8.27 -19.46
N ASN A 216 14.75 7.76 -18.21
CA ASN A 216 15.62 6.66 -17.85
C ASN A 216 15.24 5.32 -18.52
N GLN A 217 14.04 5.27 -19.10
CA GLN A 217 13.46 4.14 -19.84
C GLN A 217 13.21 4.53 -21.32
N GLY A 218 13.99 5.49 -21.86
CA GLY A 218 13.83 5.95 -23.23
C GLY A 218 12.52 6.71 -23.51
N GLY A 219 11.91 7.28 -22.48
CA GLY A 219 10.65 7.99 -22.57
C GLY A 219 9.39 7.12 -22.49
N ASP A 220 9.54 5.81 -22.26
CA ASP A 220 8.43 4.85 -22.28
C ASP A 220 7.41 5.13 -21.17
N LEU A 221 6.13 5.18 -21.56
CA LEU A 221 4.96 5.37 -20.68
C LEU A 221 4.06 4.11 -20.61
N GLY A 222 4.41 3.07 -21.34
CA GLY A 222 3.59 1.86 -21.44
C GLY A 222 2.41 2.00 -22.43
N LEU A 223 1.40 1.15 -22.24
CA LEU A 223 0.19 1.16 -23.07
C LEU A 223 -0.72 2.34 -22.67
N VAL A 224 -1.13 3.11 -23.67
CA VAL A 224 -2.07 4.21 -23.54
C VAL A 224 -3.36 3.87 -24.28
N ASN A 225 -4.51 4.04 -23.62
CA ASN A 225 -5.86 3.84 -24.14
C ASN A 225 -6.79 4.94 -23.62
N GLU A 226 -8.07 4.85 -23.95
CA GLU A 226 -9.07 5.84 -23.52
C GLU A 226 -9.25 5.93 -22.00
N GLY A 227 -8.97 4.84 -21.27
CA GLY A 227 -9.04 4.77 -19.82
C GLY A 227 -7.77 5.24 -19.10
N SER A 228 -6.73 5.65 -19.82
CA SER A 228 -5.47 6.11 -19.24
C SER A 228 -5.63 7.49 -18.58
N ASN A 229 -4.89 7.72 -17.50
CA ASN A 229 -4.99 8.97 -16.73
C ASN A 229 -3.88 9.96 -17.12
N PHE A 230 -3.90 10.43 -18.38
CA PHE A 230 -3.06 11.52 -18.87
C PHE A 230 -3.87 12.80 -19.04
N VAL A 231 -3.18 13.95 -19.14
CA VAL A 231 -3.85 15.22 -19.47
C VAL A 231 -4.50 15.11 -20.86
N PRO A 232 -5.70 15.68 -21.06
CA PRO A 232 -6.51 15.48 -22.27
C PRO A 232 -5.77 15.73 -23.58
N GLU A 233 -4.99 16.81 -23.66
CA GLU A 233 -4.25 17.19 -24.86
C GLU A 233 -3.20 16.15 -25.26
N PHE A 234 -2.51 15.58 -24.26
CA PHE A 234 -1.53 14.53 -24.48
C PHE A 234 -2.20 13.24 -24.92
N GLN A 235 -3.26 12.81 -24.20
CA GLN A 235 -3.95 11.56 -24.49
C GLN A 235 -4.60 11.58 -25.87
N GLU A 236 -5.26 12.68 -26.24
CA GLU A 236 -5.87 12.85 -27.57
C GLU A 236 -4.81 12.79 -28.68
N ALA A 237 -3.67 13.43 -28.49
CA ALA A 237 -2.59 13.39 -29.46
C ALA A 237 -1.98 11.98 -29.57
N ALA A 238 -1.74 11.30 -28.44
CA ALA A 238 -1.16 9.97 -28.41
C ALA A 238 -2.07 8.93 -29.10
N LEU A 239 -3.40 8.98 -28.85
CA LEU A 239 -4.35 8.03 -29.42
C LEU A 239 -4.64 8.24 -30.93
N LYS A 240 -4.28 9.41 -31.48
CA LYS A 240 -4.37 9.66 -32.93
C LYS A 240 -3.22 9.10 -33.74
N LEU A 241 -2.09 8.78 -33.10
CA LEU A 241 -0.90 8.28 -33.79
C LEU A 241 -1.10 6.83 -34.25
N GLN A 242 -0.57 6.54 -35.43
CA GLN A 242 -0.47 5.17 -35.91
C GLN A 242 0.82 4.50 -35.37
N PRO A 243 0.87 3.17 -35.29
CA PRO A 243 2.08 2.46 -34.89
C PRO A 243 3.33 2.91 -35.65
N GLY A 244 4.38 3.29 -34.92
CA GLY A 244 5.62 3.82 -35.47
C GLY A 244 5.60 5.32 -35.74
N GLU A 245 4.47 6.00 -35.63
CA GLU A 245 4.33 7.43 -35.95
C GLU A 245 4.86 8.32 -34.80
N LEU A 246 5.38 9.47 -35.19
CA LEU A 246 5.82 10.53 -34.32
C LEU A 246 4.89 11.74 -34.48
N THR A 247 4.60 12.48 -33.41
CA THR A 247 3.86 13.75 -33.54
C THR A 247 4.60 14.69 -34.51
N LYS A 248 3.86 15.32 -35.44
CA LYS A 248 4.44 16.25 -36.44
C LYS A 248 4.87 17.57 -35.80
N GLU A 249 4.18 17.96 -34.75
CA GLU A 249 4.44 19.14 -33.94
C GLU A 249 4.43 18.74 -32.47
N SER A 250 5.02 19.59 -31.62
CA SER A 250 4.95 19.36 -30.17
C SER A 250 3.55 19.58 -29.63
N VAL A 251 3.13 18.75 -28.67
CA VAL A 251 1.86 18.88 -27.96
C VAL A 251 2.07 19.69 -26.69
N LYS A 252 1.39 20.84 -26.59
CA LYS A 252 1.47 21.70 -25.40
C LYS A 252 0.52 21.21 -24.34
N THR A 253 0.99 21.11 -23.10
CA THR A 253 0.19 20.85 -21.89
C THR A 253 0.60 21.83 -20.77
N GLU A 254 -0.01 21.72 -19.62
CA GLU A 254 0.42 22.46 -18.43
C GLU A 254 1.84 22.10 -17.97
N HIS A 255 2.34 20.89 -18.30
CA HIS A 255 3.67 20.40 -17.94
C HIS A 255 4.78 20.86 -18.90
N GLY A 256 4.46 21.40 -20.06
CA GLY A 256 5.43 21.78 -21.09
C GLY A 256 5.04 21.31 -22.49
N TYR A 257 6.05 20.99 -23.30
CA TYR A 257 5.91 20.57 -24.69
C TYR A 257 6.35 19.13 -24.85
N HIS A 258 5.44 18.30 -25.36
CA HIS A 258 5.65 16.86 -25.53
C HIS A 258 5.89 16.52 -26.99
N ILE A 259 6.88 15.67 -27.24
CA ILE A 259 7.07 14.94 -28.49
C ILE A 259 6.65 13.51 -28.19
N ILE A 260 5.69 12.98 -28.94
CA ILE A 260 5.08 11.67 -28.66
C ILE A 260 5.37 10.73 -29.83
N LYS A 261 5.80 9.51 -29.51
CA LYS A 261 6.01 8.42 -30.45
C LYS A 261 5.12 7.25 -30.11
N ALA A 262 4.37 6.78 -31.10
CA ALA A 262 3.60 5.54 -31.00
C ALA A 262 4.51 4.34 -31.33
N GLY A 263 4.46 3.33 -30.48
CA GLY A 263 5.05 2.01 -30.72
C GLY A 263 4.02 1.04 -31.30
N GLU A 264 4.05 -0.19 -30.84
CA GLU A 264 3.09 -1.21 -31.27
C GLU A 264 1.69 -0.97 -30.66
N LYS A 265 0.66 -1.27 -31.46
CA LYS A 265 -0.72 -1.35 -30.98
C LYS A 265 -0.99 -2.75 -30.50
N LYS A 266 -1.52 -2.87 -29.27
CA LYS A 266 -2.03 -4.13 -28.74
C LYS A 266 -3.54 -4.09 -28.70
N GLU A 267 -4.17 -5.11 -29.26
CA GLU A 267 -5.61 -5.25 -29.18
C GLU A 267 -6.00 -5.73 -27.75
N ALA A 268 -7.08 -5.17 -27.23
CA ALA A 268 -7.67 -5.67 -26.01
C ALA A 268 -8.12 -7.13 -26.21
N LYS A 269 -7.79 -8.01 -25.30
CA LYS A 269 -8.18 -9.41 -25.36
C LYS A 269 -9.01 -9.77 -24.15
N SER A 270 -10.24 -10.16 -24.37
CA SER A 270 -11.06 -10.78 -23.33
C SER A 270 -10.59 -12.20 -23.10
N LYS A 271 -10.13 -12.49 -21.89
CA LYS A 271 -9.79 -13.86 -21.49
C LYS A 271 -11.09 -14.60 -21.17
N SER A 272 -11.22 -15.80 -21.72
CA SER A 272 -12.30 -16.71 -21.32
C SER A 272 -12.14 -17.11 -19.84
N PHE A 273 -13.23 -17.66 -19.27
CA PHE A 273 -13.14 -18.20 -17.90
C PHE A 273 -12.03 -19.25 -17.76
N ASP A 274 -11.88 -20.13 -18.74
CA ASP A 274 -10.86 -21.19 -18.68
C ASP A 274 -9.44 -20.64 -18.67
N GLU A 275 -9.17 -19.58 -19.44
CA GLU A 275 -7.88 -18.89 -19.45
C GLU A 275 -7.62 -18.13 -18.12
N ALA A 276 -8.66 -17.58 -17.49
CA ALA A 276 -8.57 -16.80 -16.26
C ALA A 276 -8.76 -17.65 -14.98
N LYS A 277 -9.22 -18.89 -15.08
CA LYS A 277 -9.73 -19.73 -13.98
C LYS A 277 -8.83 -19.73 -12.75
N ASN A 278 -7.53 -19.91 -12.92
CA ASN A 278 -6.60 -19.96 -11.79
C ASN A 278 -6.50 -18.62 -11.06
N SER A 279 -6.52 -17.51 -11.79
CA SER A 279 -6.51 -16.16 -11.22
C SER A 279 -7.82 -15.86 -10.51
N VAL A 280 -8.94 -16.21 -11.13
CA VAL A 280 -10.30 -16.07 -10.58
C VAL A 280 -10.42 -16.83 -9.24
N ILE A 281 -10.01 -18.10 -9.21
CA ILE A 281 -10.05 -18.93 -7.99
C ILE A 281 -9.14 -18.32 -6.91
N ALA A 282 -7.95 -17.84 -7.26
CA ALA A 282 -7.03 -17.26 -6.31
C ALA A 282 -7.59 -15.96 -5.69
N ASP A 283 -8.16 -15.08 -6.51
CA ASP A 283 -8.76 -13.82 -6.10
C ASP A 283 -9.98 -14.07 -5.21
N LEU A 284 -10.94 -14.87 -5.67
CA LEU A 284 -12.14 -15.19 -4.91
C LEU A 284 -11.81 -15.90 -3.60
N LYS A 285 -10.82 -16.81 -3.62
CA LYS A 285 -10.37 -17.48 -2.39
C LYS A 285 -9.76 -16.50 -1.39
N SER A 286 -8.98 -15.53 -1.87
CA SER A 286 -8.44 -14.47 -1.00
C SER A 286 -9.57 -13.67 -0.38
N GLU A 287 -10.51 -13.19 -1.18
CA GLU A 287 -11.66 -12.40 -0.73
C GLU A 287 -12.54 -13.16 0.29
N LYS A 288 -12.82 -14.45 0.03
CA LYS A 288 -13.55 -15.31 0.98
C LYS A 288 -12.80 -15.50 2.29
N LYS A 289 -11.48 -15.62 2.24
CA LYS A 289 -10.64 -15.71 3.44
C LYS A 289 -10.69 -14.43 4.24
N ASP A 290 -10.47 -13.29 3.59
CA ASP A 290 -10.47 -11.98 4.25
C ASP A 290 -11.84 -11.74 4.92
N LYS A 291 -12.93 -11.97 4.20
CA LYS A 291 -14.29 -11.83 4.74
C LYS A 291 -14.56 -12.77 5.92
N ALA A 292 -14.12 -14.03 5.84
CA ALA A 292 -14.30 -14.98 6.93
C ALA A 292 -13.48 -14.59 8.18
N PHE A 293 -12.30 -14.05 7.97
CA PHE A 293 -11.45 -13.58 9.06
C PHE A 293 -11.98 -12.29 9.69
N ASP A 294 -12.48 -11.34 8.89
CA ASP A 294 -13.15 -10.15 9.40
C ASP A 294 -14.36 -10.49 10.24
N GLN A 295 -15.19 -11.42 9.79
CA GLN A 295 -16.33 -11.90 10.59
C GLN A 295 -15.89 -12.54 11.90
N TYR A 296 -14.81 -13.33 11.86
CA TYR A 296 -14.22 -13.92 13.07
C TYR A 296 -13.75 -12.85 14.05
N LEU A 297 -13.01 -11.84 13.59
CA LEU A 297 -12.54 -10.74 14.45
C LEU A 297 -13.69 -9.89 15.01
N ASN A 298 -14.70 -9.59 14.20
CA ASN A 298 -15.89 -8.86 14.65
C ASN A 298 -16.62 -9.62 15.75
N ASN A 299 -16.82 -10.93 15.60
CA ASN A 299 -17.43 -11.76 16.64
C ASN A 299 -16.64 -11.76 17.95
N LEU A 300 -15.31 -11.71 17.88
CA LEU A 300 -14.46 -11.64 19.08
C LEU A 300 -14.55 -10.27 19.72
N TYR A 301 -14.57 -9.21 18.93
CA TYR A 301 -14.69 -7.83 19.40
C TYR A 301 -16.03 -7.60 20.12
N GLU A 302 -17.14 -8.08 19.55
CA GLU A 302 -18.48 -7.96 20.15
C GLU A 302 -18.62 -8.70 21.47
N LYS A 303 -17.86 -9.78 21.69
CA LYS A 303 -17.86 -10.57 22.91
C LYS A 303 -16.88 -10.08 23.97
N ALA A 304 -15.97 -9.18 23.60
CA ALA A 304 -14.93 -8.71 24.50
C ALA A 304 -15.49 -7.77 25.58
N GLU A 305 -15.06 -7.97 26.82
CA GLU A 305 -15.28 -6.99 27.89
C GLU A 305 -14.25 -5.85 27.72
N ILE A 306 -14.74 -4.69 27.29
CA ILE A 306 -13.91 -3.52 27.00
C ILE A 306 -14.18 -2.43 28.03
N LYS A 307 -13.16 -2.03 28.79
CA LYS A 307 -13.19 -0.88 29.70
C LYS A 307 -12.27 0.21 29.19
N ASP A 308 -12.85 1.32 28.74
CA ASP A 308 -12.12 2.53 28.38
C ASP A 308 -11.99 3.44 29.63
N LEU A 309 -10.77 3.67 30.07
CA LEU A 309 -10.45 4.43 31.28
C LEU A 309 -9.73 5.76 30.95
N ARG A 310 -9.77 6.21 29.70
CA ARG A 310 -9.10 7.45 29.23
C ARG A 310 -9.76 8.75 29.68
N LYS A 311 -10.82 8.69 30.47
CA LYS A 311 -11.56 9.86 31.00
C LYS A 311 -10.83 10.53 32.13
#